data_701c98167d7e05ae27b1aff450cf5a45
#
_entry.id   701c98167d7e05ae27b1aff450cf5a45
#
_cell.length_a   1.000
_cell.length_b   1.000
_cell.length_c   1.000
_cell.angle_alpha   90.00
_cell.angle_beta   90.00
_cell.angle_gamma   90.00
#
_symmetry.space_group_name_H-M   'P 1'
#
loop_
_entity.id
_entity.type
_entity.pdbx_description
1 polymer ?
#
loop_
_entity_poly.entity_id
_entity_poly.type
_entity_poly.pdbx_seq_one_letter_code
_entity_poly.pdbx_strand_id
1 'polypeptide(L)'
;MSTPPKLDNPQAIRAIFFDVGFTLLAPHPSVMEIARAACLSEGVEIDVACLRQQQQRAEAHLRASSREKPWAWSDETAINTIWTSYFTEMLTPCLRDQPERLEACVRATVRAFDDAGNYALYPDVLPCLRALHEYVERDLTLGVISDWGVSLSLILRHHDLIPFFDFAVISAQSRRAKPDPQLFHTALERANAIPDYTLHIGDSYVLDVLGARAAGITPVLLDRRKLYDPAQLDCLVATTLYDLLDWLRIPRPPVAEQATP
;
A
#
# COMPACT_ATOMS: atom_id res chain seq x y z
N MET A 1 -31.80 3.50 -2.52
CA MET A 1 -30.43 3.19 -2.95
C MET A 1 -29.81 4.52 -3.36
N SER A 2 -28.81 5.01 -2.63
CA SER A 2 -28.08 6.22 -3.02
C SER A 2 -27.27 5.93 -4.29
N THR A 3 -27.30 6.86 -5.23
CA THR A 3 -26.45 6.77 -6.43
C THR A 3 -24.98 6.69 -5.96
N PRO A 4 -24.16 5.79 -6.53
CA PRO A 4 -22.74 5.74 -6.16
C PRO A 4 -22.09 7.10 -6.43
N PRO A 5 -21.17 7.54 -5.56
CA PRO A 5 -20.49 8.82 -5.72
C PRO A 5 -19.79 8.85 -7.08
N LYS A 6 -19.82 10.02 -7.73
CA LYS A 6 -19.17 10.27 -9.02
C LYS A 6 -18.14 11.37 -8.83
N LEU A 7 -17.12 11.34 -9.65
CA LEU A 7 -16.16 12.43 -9.72
C LEU A 7 -16.82 13.59 -10.49
N ASP A 8 -17.21 14.66 -9.78
CA ASP A 8 -18.03 15.73 -10.33
C ASP A 8 -17.34 16.50 -11.45
N ASN A 9 -16.04 16.77 -11.32
CA ASN A 9 -15.27 17.48 -12.33
C ASN A 9 -13.89 16.85 -12.58
N PRO A 10 -13.82 15.75 -13.35
CA PRO A 10 -12.55 15.06 -13.60
C PRO A 10 -11.51 15.94 -14.30
N GLN A 11 -11.96 16.96 -15.06
CA GLN A 11 -11.08 17.87 -15.78
C GLN A 11 -10.36 18.89 -14.87
N ALA A 12 -10.88 19.09 -13.65
CA ALA A 12 -10.27 20.00 -12.68
C ALA A 12 -9.16 19.37 -11.85
N ILE A 13 -9.00 18.04 -11.86
CA ILE A 13 -7.97 17.35 -11.08
C ILE A 13 -6.59 17.80 -11.53
N ARG A 14 -5.74 18.15 -10.56
CA ARG A 14 -4.37 18.64 -10.72
C ARG A 14 -3.34 17.84 -9.94
N ALA A 15 -3.75 17.10 -8.91
CA ALA A 15 -2.86 16.24 -8.15
C ALA A 15 -3.50 14.89 -7.87
N ILE A 16 -2.68 13.84 -7.86
CA ILE A 16 -3.11 12.49 -7.54
C ILE A 16 -2.07 11.87 -6.62
N PHE A 17 -2.51 11.46 -5.44
CA PHE A 17 -1.65 10.81 -4.44
C PHE A 17 -1.99 9.34 -4.35
N PHE A 18 -0.97 8.50 -4.26
CA PHE A 18 -1.11 7.05 -4.20
C PHE A 18 -0.54 6.52 -2.87
N ASP A 19 -1.29 5.64 -2.24
CA ASP A 19 -0.69 4.68 -1.33
C ASP A 19 0.16 3.66 -2.11
N VAL A 20 0.96 2.86 -1.42
CA VAL A 20 1.88 1.90 -2.06
C VAL A 20 1.47 0.45 -1.79
N GLY A 21 1.39 0.04 -0.52
CA GLY A 21 1.08 -1.33 -0.14
C GLY A 21 -0.31 -1.76 -0.58
N PHE A 22 -0.44 -2.87 -1.29
CA PHE A 22 -1.70 -3.37 -1.86
C PHE A 22 -2.43 -2.40 -2.80
N THR A 23 -1.83 -1.25 -3.04
CA THR A 23 -2.27 -0.24 -4.00
C THR A 23 -1.44 -0.30 -5.28
N LEU A 24 -0.12 -0.09 -5.20
CA LEU A 24 0.81 -0.16 -6.33
C LEU A 24 1.53 -1.52 -6.39
N LEU A 25 1.88 -2.08 -5.24
CA LEU A 25 2.60 -3.35 -5.14
C LEU A 25 2.09 -4.20 -3.96
N ALA A 26 2.45 -5.48 -3.99
CA ALA A 26 2.19 -6.41 -2.91
C ALA A 26 3.40 -7.33 -2.71
N PRO A 27 3.53 -7.98 -1.54
CA PRO A 27 4.53 -9.01 -1.32
C PRO A 27 4.45 -10.11 -2.40
N HIS A 28 5.58 -10.42 -3.01
CA HIS A 28 5.74 -11.46 -4.01
C HIS A 28 7.14 -12.09 -3.91
N PRO A 29 7.25 -13.40 -3.70
CA PRO A 29 6.13 -14.33 -3.47
C PRO A 29 5.28 -13.96 -2.24
N SER A 30 4.27 -14.77 -1.93
CA SER A 30 3.35 -14.47 -0.81
C SER A 30 4.08 -14.31 0.52
N VAL A 31 3.44 -13.62 1.48
CA VAL A 31 3.97 -13.46 2.86
C VAL A 31 4.43 -14.77 3.47
N MET A 32 3.65 -15.86 3.26
CA MET A 32 4.02 -17.20 3.75
C MET A 32 5.28 -17.74 3.10
N GLU A 33 5.43 -17.57 1.80
CA GLU A 33 6.59 -18.05 1.05
C GLU A 33 7.85 -17.28 1.42
N ILE A 34 7.74 -15.97 1.61
CA ILE A 34 8.83 -15.13 2.10
C ILE A 34 9.25 -15.58 3.51
N ALA A 35 8.29 -15.76 4.43
CA ALA A 35 8.57 -16.21 5.78
C ALA A 35 9.18 -17.62 5.80
N ARG A 36 8.67 -18.54 4.97
CA ARG A 36 9.24 -19.89 4.83
C ARG A 36 10.67 -19.85 4.32
N ALA A 37 10.94 -19.07 3.28
CA ALA A 37 12.29 -18.92 2.73
C ALA A 37 13.28 -18.32 3.75
N ALA A 38 12.83 -17.32 4.50
CA ALA A 38 13.59 -16.70 5.59
C ALA A 38 13.92 -17.71 6.70
N CYS A 39 12.95 -18.54 7.13
CA CYS A 39 13.19 -19.58 8.12
C CYS A 39 14.13 -20.67 7.59
N LEU A 40 13.99 -21.05 6.32
CA LEU A 40 14.87 -22.04 5.69
C LEU A 40 16.34 -21.54 5.63
N SER A 41 16.57 -20.25 5.42
CA SER A 41 17.92 -19.66 5.48
C SER A 41 18.56 -19.74 6.87
N GLU A 42 17.74 -19.87 7.92
CA GLU A 42 18.18 -20.11 9.31
C GLU A 42 18.23 -21.62 9.64
N GLY A 43 18.09 -22.50 8.62
CA GLY A 43 18.15 -23.95 8.79
C GLY A 43 16.85 -24.57 9.37
N VAL A 44 15.75 -23.87 9.27
CA VAL A 44 14.44 -24.29 9.83
C VAL A 44 13.44 -24.50 8.71
N GLU A 45 12.91 -25.73 8.62
CA GLU A 45 11.80 -26.05 7.73
C GLU A 45 10.47 -25.88 8.47
N ILE A 46 9.54 -25.12 7.87
CA ILE A 46 8.22 -24.85 8.47
C ILE A 46 7.11 -25.41 7.59
N ASP A 47 6.11 -26.00 8.27
CA ASP A 47 4.89 -26.48 7.62
C ASP A 47 4.06 -25.30 7.06
N VAL A 48 3.82 -25.33 5.76
CA VAL A 48 3.03 -24.31 5.04
C VAL A 48 1.57 -24.25 5.52
N ALA A 49 1.00 -25.38 5.94
CA ALA A 49 -0.38 -25.41 6.47
C ALA A 49 -0.46 -24.64 7.81
N CYS A 50 0.55 -24.81 8.67
CA CYS A 50 0.68 -24.02 9.89
C CYS A 50 0.78 -22.53 9.58
N LEU A 51 1.70 -22.12 8.70
CA LEU A 51 1.87 -20.71 8.32
C LEU A 51 0.57 -20.10 7.80
N ARG A 52 -0.15 -20.80 6.94
CA ARG A 52 -1.42 -20.33 6.38
C ARG A 52 -2.47 -20.04 7.46
N GLN A 53 -2.59 -20.93 8.44
CA GLN A 53 -3.53 -20.76 9.54
C GLN A 53 -3.14 -19.58 10.45
N GLN A 54 -1.86 -19.45 10.75
CA GLN A 54 -1.39 -18.40 11.65
C GLN A 54 -1.37 -17.02 10.99
N GLN A 55 -1.08 -16.93 9.69
CA GLN A 55 -1.13 -15.67 8.95
C GLN A 55 -2.51 -14.99 9.09
N GLN A 56 -3.60 -15.73 8.90
CA GLN A 56 -4.95 -15.17 9.02
C GLN A 56 -5.22 -14.56 10.40
N ARG A 57 -4.70 -15.19 11.47
CA ARG A 57 -4.83 -14.69 12.84
C ARG A 57 -3.97 -13.44 13.07
N ALA A 58 -2.71 -13.50 12.67
CA ALA A 58 -1.78 -12.39 12.80
C ALA A 58 -2.26 -11.15 12.00
N GLU A 59 -2.81 -11.35 10.79
CA GLU A 59 -3.41 -10.26 10.01
C GLU A 59 -4.64 -9.64 10.69
N ALA A 60 -5.50 -10.46 11.29
CA ALA A 60 -6.67 -9.94 12.02
C ALA A 60 -6.24 -9.09 13.22
N HIS A 61 -5.23 -9.55 13.96
CA HIS A 61 -4.65 -8.81 15.08
C HIS A 61 -3.96 -7.52 14.62
N LEU A 62 -3.15 -7.57 13.55
CA LEU A 62 -2.49 -6.41 12.98
C LEU A 62 -3.51 -5.33 12.57
N ARG A 63 -4.59 -5.72 11.90
CA ARG A 63 -5.67 -4.81 11.50
C ARG A 63 -6.38 -4.17 12.70
N ALA A 64 -6.65 -4.96 13.75
CA ALA A 64 -7.25 -4.43 14.98
C ALA A 64 -6.31 -3.45 15.68
N SER A 65 -5.06 -3.80 15.86
CA SER A 65 -4.00 -2.98 16.48
C SER A 65 -3.77 -1.67 15.71
N SER A 66 -3.74 -1.74 14.38
CA SER A 66 -3.56 -0.56 13.51
C SER A 66 -4.75 0.41 13.59
N ARG A 67 -5.96 -0.09 13.83
CA ARG A 67 -7.13 0.77 14.06
C ARG A 67 -7.09 1.46 15.44
N GLU A 68 -6.62 0.75 16.46
CA GLU A 68 -6.52 1.29 17.82
C GLU A 68 -5.36 2.28 17.99
N LYS A 69 -4.24 2.03 17.30
CA LYS A 69 -2.99 2.79 17.42
C LYS A 69 -2.41 3.15 16.06
N PRO A 70 -3.11 3.93 15.22
CA PRO A 70 -2.61 4.27 13.88
C PRO A 70 -1.27 5.02 13.92
N TRP A 71 -1.01 5.81 14.99
CA TRP A 71 0.26 6.50 15.19
C TRP A 71 1.47 5.57 15.34
N ALA A 72 1.28 4.28 15.62
CA ALA A 72 2.38 3.32 15.71
C ALA A 72 3.13 3.13 14.39
N TRP A 73 2.56 3.55 13.27
CA TRP A 73 3.21 3.54 11.96
C TRP A 73 4.03 4.81 11.66
N SER A 74 4.23 5.69 12.65
CA SER A 74 4.84 7.02 12.45
C SER A 74 6.36 7.09 12.65
N ASP A 75 7.01 6.01 13.03
CA ASP A 75 8.48 5.96 13.13
C ASP A 75 9.03 4.56 12.87
N GLU A 76 10.30 4.49 12.48
CA GLU A 76 10.98 3.27 12.07
C GLU A 76 11.03 2.20 13.17
N THR A 77 11.27 2.62 14.42
CA THR A 77 11.36 1.69 15.56
C THR A 77 10.01 1.06 15.84
N ALA A 78 8.95 1.86 15.81
CA ALA A 78 7.59 1.38 16.04
C ALA A 78 7.15 0.44 14.91
N ILE A 79 7.45 0.76 13.64
CA ILE A 79 7.18 -0.10 12.47
C ILE A 79 7.91 -1.43 12.61
N ASN A 80 9.19 -1.43 12.97
CA ASN A 80 9.96 -2.64 13.23
C ASN A 80 9.34 -3.48 14.36
N THR A 81 8.84 -2.84 15.41
CA THR A 81 8.16 -3.52 16.52
C THR A 81 6.86 -4.18 16.06
N ILE A 82 6.08 -3.50 15.21
CA ILE A 82 4.85 -4.04 14.64
C ILE A 82 5.15 -5.30 13.82
N TRP A 83 6.10 -5.25 12.90
CA TRP A 83 6.46 -6.40 12.08
C TRP A 83 7.07 -7.53 12.89
N THR A 84 7.93 -7.23 13.86
CA THR A 84 8.48 -8.22 14.79
C THR A 84 7.37 -8.93 15.56
N SER A 85 6.38 -8.19 16.07
CA SER A 85 5.23 -8.77 16.78
C SER A 85 4.38 -9.63 15.85
N TYR A 86 4.08 -9.14 14.66
CA TYR A 86 3.30 -9.86 13.64
C TYR A 86 3.93 -11.21 13.28
N PHE A 87 5.23 -11.22 12.97
CA PHE A 87 5.93 -12.46 12.62
C PHE A 87 6.18 -13.35 13.82
N THR A 88 6.38 -12.81 15.03
CA THR A 88 6.43 -13.60 16.25
C THR A 88 5.12 -14.34 16.47
N GLU A 89 3.98 -13.67 16.37
CA GLU A 89 2.67 -14.30 16.50
C GLU A 89 2.46 -15.39 15.44
N MET A 90 2.84 -15.11 14.18
CA MET A 90 2.68 -16.06 13.08
C MET A 90 3.59 -17.29 13.22
N LEU A 91 4.83 -17.12 13.67
CA LEU A 91 5.83 -18.18 13.67
C LEU A 91 5.84 -19.01 14.95
N THR A 92 5.49 -18.44 16.10
CA THR A 92 5.54 -19.14 17.40
C THR A 92 4.79 -20.49 17.39
N PRO A 93 3.56 -20.58 16.90
CA PRO A 93 2.87 -21.88 16.89
C PRO A 93 3.47 -22.89 15.92
N CYS A 94 4.18 -22.43 14.89
CA CYS A 94 4.81 -23.29 13.89
C CYS A 94 6.21 -23.78 14.29
N LEU A 95 6.80 -23.18 15.33
CA LEU A 95 8.14 -23.48 15.84
C LEU A 95 8.13 -24.07 17.27
N ARG A 96 7.03 -24.73 17.66
CA ARG A 96 6.87 -25.29 19.02
C ARG A 96 7.98 -26.26 19.40
N ASP A 97 8.46 -27.02 18.42
CA ASP A 97 9.49 -28.05 18.62
C ASP A 97 10.91 -27.48 18.55
N GLN A 98 11.07 -26.22 18.16
CA GLN A 98 12.34 -25.49 17.99
C GLN A 98 12.23 -24.05 18.49
N PRO A 99 11.75 -23.80 19.73
CA PRO A 99 11.49 -22.44 20.22
C PRO A 99 12.74 -21.54 20.28
N GLU A 100 13.91 -22.13 20.41
CA GLU A 100 15.20 -21.42 20.38
C GLU A 100 15.53 -20.81 19.02
N ARG A 101 14.88 -21.25 17.94
CA ARG A 101 15.03 -20.74 16.58
C ARG A 101 14.11 -19.55 16.27
N LEU A 102 13.07 -19.33 17.08
CA LEU A 102 12.04 -18.34 16.80
C LEU A 102 12.62 -16.95 16.54
N GLU A 103 13.49 -16.47 17.41
CA GLU A 103 14.06 -15.12 17.29
C GLU A 103 14.86 -14.94 15.99
N ALA A 104 15.67 -15.93 15.61
CA ALA A 104 16.43 -15.90 14.36
C ALA A 104 15.49 -15.87 13.14
N CYS A 105 14.47 -16.74 13.12
CA CYS A 105 13.48 -16.79 12.04
C CYS A 105 12.68 -15.48 11.92
N VAL A 106 12.26 -14.90 13.06
CA VAL A 106 11.55 -13.60 13.06
C VAL A 106 12.42 -12.50 12.47
N ARG A 107 13.67 -12.36 12.95
CA ARG A 107 14.60 -11.37 12.41
C ARG A 107 14.89 -11.55 10.91
N ALA A 108 15.07 -12.79 10.47
CA ALA A 108 15.29 -13.10 9.06
C ALA A 108 14.07 -12.72 8.22
N THR A 109 12.86 -12.99 8.73
CA THR A 109 11.61 -12.66 8.04
C THR A 109 11.41 -11.14 7.97
N VAL A 110 11.60 -10.40 9.07
CA VAL A 110 11.52 -8.92 9.06
C VAL A 110 12.49 -8.33 8.03
N ARG A 111 13.76 -8.78 8.00
CA ARG A 111 14.72 -8.33 7.00
C ARG A 111 14.30 -8.64 5.56
N ALA A 112 13.65 -9.79 5.33
CA ALA A 112 13.16 -10.15 4.00
C ALA A 112 12.06 -9.20 3.51
N PHE A 113 11.29 -8.58 4.41
CA PHE A 113 10.30 -7.56 4.05
C PHE A 113 10.89 -6.17 3.82
N ASP A 114 12.16 -5.94 4.11
CA ASP A 114 12.90 -4.75 3.68
C ASP A 114 13.55 -4.94 2.30
N ASP A 115 13.59 -6.17 1.79
CA ASP A 115 14.15 -6.49 0.48
C ASP A 115 13.15 -6.16 -0.63
N ALA A 116 13.52 -5.22 -1.48
CA ALA A 116 12.69 -4.79 -2.61
C ALA A 116 12.35 -5.91 -3.61
N GLY A 117 13.20 -6.95 -3.71
CA GLY A 117 12.96 -8.12 -4.55
C GLY A 117 11.79 -9.01 -4.08
N ASN A 118 11.31 -8.80 -2.86
CA ASN A 118 10.17 -9.51 -2.30
C ASN A 118 8.82 -8.80 -2.51
N TYR A 119 8.76 -7.92 -3.51
CA TYR A 119 7.53 -7.24 -3.93
C TYR A 119 7.34 -7.33 -5.44
N ALA A 120 6.11 -7.27 -5.89
CA ALA A 120 5.78 -7.13 -7.30
C ALA A 120 4.71 -6.05 -7.50
N LEU A 121 4.84 -5.30 -8.58
CA LEU A 121 3.81 -4.36 -9.02
C LEU A 121 2.56 -5.09 -9.50
N TYR A 122 1.41 -4.49 -9.24
CA TYR A 122 0.21 -4.92 -9.96
C TYR A 122 0.33 -4.59 -11.46
N PRO A 123 -0.24 -5.44 -12.33
CA PRO A 123 -0.02 -5.31 -13.79
C PRO A 123 -0.48 -3.99 -14.41
N ASP A 124 -1.42 -3.31 -13.78
CA ASP A 124 -2.00 -2.04 -14.22
C ASP A 124 -1.20 -0.80 -13.78
N VAL A 125 -0.21 -0.94 -12.90
CA VAL A 125 0.51 0.19 -12.27
C VAL A 125 1.34 0.96 -13.29
N LEU A 126 2.35 0.32 -13.90
CA LEU A 126 3.21 1.02 -14.86
C LEU A 126 2.43 1.55 -16.07
N PRO A 127 1.49 0.78 -16.67
CA PRO A 127 0.68 1.31 -17.76
C PRO A 127 -0.14 2.52 -17.36
N CYS A 128 -0.75 2.52 -16.16
CA CYS A 128 -1.52 3.65 -15.67
C CYS A 128 -0.64 4.87 -15.38
N LEU A 129 0.48 4.70 -14.67
CA LEU A 129 1.39 5.80 -14.34
C LEU A 129 1.99 6.45 -15.61
N ARG A 130 2.33 5.65 -16.63
CA ARG A 130 2.76 6.17 -17.94
C ARG A 130 1.67 7.00 -18.60
N ALA A 131 0.43 6.49 -18.64
CA ALA A 131 -0.68 7.21 -19.23
C ALA A 131 -0.97 8.53 -18.50
N LEU A 132 -0.86 8.58 -17.16
CA LEU A 132 -0.99 9.79 -16.39
C LEU A 132 0.14 10.79 -16.67
N HIS A 133 1.37 10.32 -16.76
CA HIS A 133 2.56 11.14 -17.01
C HIS A 133 2.62 11.69 -18.44
N GLU A 134 2.19 10.91 -19.41
CA GLU A 134 2.19 11.29 -20.84
C GLU A 134 0.98 12.15 -21.22
N TYR A 135 0.00 12.31 -20.32
CA TYR A 135 -1.21 13.07 -20.62
C TYR A 135 -0.95 14.58 -20.56
N VAL A 136 -0.43 15.11 -21.65
CA VAL A 136 0.08 16.48 -21.81
C VAL A 136 -0.98 17.57 -21.61
N GLU A 137 -2.28 17.24 -21.73
CA GLU A 137 -3.36 18.21 -21.55
C GLU A 137 -3.54 18.67 -20.10
N ARG A 138 -2.89 18.00 -19.16
CA ARG A 138 -2.95 18.32 -17.74
C ARG A 138 -1.56 18.32 -17.13
N ASP A 139 -1.28 19.37 -16.42
CA ASP A 139 -0.12 19.43 -15.51
C ASP A 139 -0.52 18.71 -14.21
N LEU A 140 -0.34 17.37 -14.19
CA LEU A 140 -0.69 16.53 -13.06
C LEU A 140 0.53 16.31 -12.17
N THR A 141 0.42 16.71 -10.91
CA THR A 141 1.39 16.35 -9.88
C THR A 141 1.04 14.97 -9.33
N LEU A 142 1.97 14.02 -9.39
CA LEU A 142 1.80 12.69 -8.82
C LEU A 142 2.66 12.55 -7.55
N GLY A 143 2.06 12.09 -6.46
CA GLY A 143 2.75 11.90 -5.19
C GLY A 143 2.44 10.56 -4.54
N VAL A 144 3.31 10.16 -3.62
CA VAL A 144 3.11 8.98 -2.76
C VAL A 144 2.79 9.43 -1.35
N ILE A 145 1.80 8.79 -0.69
CA ILE A 145 1.53 8.88 0.75
C ILE A 145 1.42 7.47 1.30
N SER A 146 2.40 7.00 2.05
CA SER A 146 2.40 5.61 2.52
C SER A 146 2.87 5.46 3.95
N ASP A 147 2.19 4.58 4.69
CA ASP A 147 2.64 4.12 6.01
C ASP A 147 3.68 3.02 5.80
N TRP A 148 4.95 3.43 5.85
CA TRP A 148 6.10 2.57 5.59
C TRP A 148 7.36 3.06 6.30
N GLY A 149 8.35 2.17 6.42
CA GLY A 149 9.69 2.49 6.87
C GLY A 149 10.55 3.17 5.80
N VAL A 150 11.80 3.43 6.12
CA VAL A 150 12.76 4.08 5.21
C VAL A 150 13.09 3.22 3.98
N SER A 151 12.87 1.90 4.06
CA SER A 151 13.06 0.94 2.97
C SER A 151 12.18 1.24 1.74
N LEU A 152 11.05 1.95 1.90
CA LEU A 152 10.16 2.27 0.78
C LEU A 152 10.87 2.97 -0.38
N SER A 153 11.81 3.87 -0.08
CA SER A 153 12.57 4.57 -1.13
C SER A 153 13.40 3.63 -2.01
N LEU A 154 13.92 2.53 -1.43
CA LEU A 154 14.65 1.50 -2.16
C LEU A 154 13.70 0.63 -2.98
N ILE A 155 12.52 0.31 -2.43
CA ILE A 155 11.47 -0.45 -3.12
C ILE A 155 10.96 0.33 -4.35
N LEU A 156 10.64 1.60 -4.19
CA LEU A 156 10.20 2.45 -5.32
C LEU A 156 11.26 2.54 -6.42
N ARG A 157 12.54 2.62 -6.03
CA ARG A 157 13.67 2.63 -6.98
C ARG A 157 13.83 1.30 -7.71
N HIS A 158 13.75 0.19 -6.98
CA HIS A 158 13.90 -1.16 -7.54
C HIS A 158 12.85 -1.46 -8.62
N HIS A 159 11.64 -0.93 -8.44
CA HIS A 159 10.52 -1.12 -9.36
C HIS A 159 10.37 0.00 -10.40
N ASP A 160 11.39 0.86 -10.58
CA ASP A 160 11.40 1.97 -11.55
C ASP A 160 10.20 2.93 -11.39
N LEU A 161 9.71 3.11 -10.14
CA LEU A 161 8.59 3.98 -9.84
C LEU A 161 9.00 5.45 -9.61
N ILE A 162 10.26 5.70 -9.22
CA ILE A 162 10.75 7.05 -8.89
C ILE A 162 10.46 8.07 -10.00
N PRO A 163 10.65 7.77 -11.30
CA PRO A 163 10.44 8.77 -12.36
C PRO A 163 8.99 9.25 -12.52
N PHE A 164 8.02 8.54 -11.95
CA PHE A 164 6.60 8.87 -12.07
C PHE A 164 6.10 9.78 -10.95
N PHE A 165 6.85 9.93 -9.87
CA PHE A 165 6.39 10.67 -8.70
C PHE A 165 7.25 11.90 -8.44
N ASP A 166 6.59 13.06 -8.24
CA ASP A 166 7.25 14.31 -7.90
C ASP A 166 7.79 14.29 -6.46
N PHE A 167 7.13 13.52 -5.58
CA PHE A 167 7.54 13.35 -4.18
C PHE A 167 6.94 12.10 -3.54
N ALA A 168 7.49 11.73 -2.38
CA ALA A 168 6.93 10.74 -1.48
C ALA A 168 6.85 11.29 -0.05
N VAL A 169 5.68 11.12 0.59
CA VAL A 169 5.46 11.37 2.01
C VAL A 169 5.36 10.02 2.70
N ILE A 170 6.40 9.66 3.45
CA ILE A 170 6.54 8.37 4.14
C ILE A 170 6.33 8.61 5.64
N SER A 171 5.48 7.79 6.27
CA SER A 171 5.09 7.96 7.67
C SER A 171 6.28 7.99 8.63
N ALA A 172 7.25 7.06 8.47
CA ALA A 172 8.44 7.01 9.31
C ALA A 172 9.29 8.29 9.23
N GLN A 173 9.33 8.96 8.06
CA GLN A 173 10.07 10.21 7.86
C GLN A 173 9.30 11.43 8.35
N SER A 174 7.97 11.38 8.22
CA SER A 174 7.07 12.48 8.57
C SER A 174 6.69 12.48 10.05
N ARG A 175 6.99 11.40 10.78
CA ARG A 175 6.57 11.13 12.16
C ARG A 175 5.05 11.26 12.35
N ARG A 176 4.30 10.91 11.33
CA ARG A 176 2.85 10.88 11.27
C ARG A 176 2.42 9.75 10.37
N ALA A 177 1.32 9.11 10.70
CA ALA A 177 0.78 8.00 9.95
C ALA A 177 -0.69 8.24 9.58
N LYS A 178 -1.17 7.63 8.50
CA LYS A 178 -2.59 7.63 8.16
C LYS A 178 -3.41 7.06 9.33
N PRO A 179 -4.61 7.56 9.60
CA PRO A 179 -5.37 8.56 8.86
C PRO A 179 -5.15 10.02 9.35
N ASP A 180 -4.02 10.36 10.01
CA ASP A 180 -3.75 11.74 10.45
C ASP A 180 -3.80 12.70 9.25
N PRO A 181 -4.73 13.68 9.21
CA PRO A 181 -4.85 14.61 8.08
C PRO A 181 -3.59 15.44 7.84
N GLN A 182 -2.74 15.61 8.85
CA GLN A 182 -1.49 16.35 8.69
C GLN A 182 -0.50 15.67 7.74
N LEU A 183 -0.55 14.33 7.62
CA LEU A 183 0.25 13.62 6.62
C LEU A 183 -0.18 13.99 5.19
N PHE A 184 -1.49 14.08 4.96
CA PHE A 184 -2.07 14.49 3.68
C PHE A 184 -1.86 15.98 3.40
N HIS A 185 -1.93 16.84 4.41
CA HIS A 185 -1.59 18.27 4.25
C HIS A 185 -0.12 18.47 3.85
N THR A 186 0.80 17.68 4.40
CA THR A 186 2.20 17.69 3.95
C THR A 186 2.34 17.35 2.47
N ALA A 187 1.54 16.41 1.96
CA ALA A 187 1.53 16.08 0.54
C ALA A 187 0.94 17.22 -0.31
N LEU A 188 -0.16 17.84 0.13
CA LEU A 188 -0.75 19.01 -0.54
C LEU A 188 0.24 20.18 -0.63
N GLU A 189 0.97 20.46 0.45
CA GLU A 189 1.99 21.50 0.48
C GLU A 189 3.12 21.20 -0.52
N ARG A 190 3.62 19.95 -0.56
CA ARG A 190 4.67 19.54 -1.52
C ARG A 190 4.20 19.63 -2.97
N ALA A 191 2.94 19.29 -3.22
CA ALA A 191 2.32 19.36 -4.53
C ALA A 191 1.92 20.80 -4.93
N ASN A 192 1.94 21.76 -4.01
CA ASN A 192 1.29 23.07 -4.17
C ASN A 192 -0.16 22.90 -4.68
N ALA A 193 -0.88 21.92 -4.14
CA ALA A 193 -2.18 21.52 -4.63
C ALA A 193 -3.32 21.97 -3.71
N ILE A 194 -4.48 22.18 -4.33
CA ILE A 194 -5.74 22.51 -3.64
C ILE A 194 -6.50 21.19 -3.38
N PRO A 195 -6.99 20.94 -2.15
CA PRO A 195 -7.67 19.69 -1.80
C PRO A 195 -8.80 19.30 -2.76
N ASP A 196 -9.66 20.25 -3.14
CA ASP A 196 -10.81 20.02 -4.03
C ASP A 196 -10.42 19.51 -5.44
N TYR A 197 -9.18 19.73 -5.85
CA TYR A 197 -8.63 19.30 -7.15
C TYR A 197 -7.61 18.17 -7.00
N THR A 198 -7.66 17.48 -5.87
CA THR A 198 -6.73 16.40 -5.54
C THR A 198 -7.47 15.09 -5.29
N LEU A 199 -6.95 13.99 -5.82
CA LEU A 199 -7.38 12.63 -5.49
C LEU A 199 -6.35 11.95 -4.60
N HIS A 200 -6.80 11.08 -3.71
CA HIS A 200 -5.95 10.09 -3.03
C HIS A 200 -6.50 8.70 -3.26
N ILE A 201 -5.64 7.79 -3.73
CA ILE A 201 -5.98 6.41 -4.05
C ILE A 201 -5.27 5.48 -3.08
N GLY A 202 -6.01 4.64 -2.38
CA GLY A 202 -5.47 3.65 -1.46
C GLY A 202 -6.41 2.48 -1.21
N ASP A 203 -5.91 1.40 -0.58
CA ASP A 203 -6.66 0.15 -0.38
C ASP A 203 -7.42 0.08 0.95
N SER A 204 -7.21 1.04 1.85
CA SER A 204 -7.79 1.04 3.19
C SER A 204 -8.86 2.11 3.36
N TYR A 205 -10.10 1.69 3.66
CA TYR A 205 -11.16 2.66 3.96
C TYR A 205 -10.81 3.54 5.16
N VAL A 206 -10.26 2.97 6.23
CA VAL A 206 -9.94 3.72 7.45
C VAL A 206 -8.72 4.62 7.29
N LEU A 207 -7.65 4.11 6.69
CA LEU A 207 -6.39 4.85 6.60
C LEU A 207 -6.40 5.85 5.44
N ASP A 208 -6.86 5.41 4.26
CA ASP A 208 -6.78 6.21 3.03
C ASP A 208 -8.04 7.06 2.84
N VAL A 209 -9.23 6.43 2.88
CA VAL A 209 -10.47 7.16 2.58
C VAL A 209 -10.80 8.18 3.65
N LEU A 210 -10.81 7.77 4.93
CA LEU A 210 -11.13 8.70 6.01
C LEU A 210 -10.02 9.75 6.21
N GLY A 211 -8.75 9.37 6.06
CA GLY A 211 -7.61 10.28 6.18
C GLY A 211 -7.62 11.37 5.10
N ALA A 212 -7.78 10.99 3.83
CA ALA A 212 -7.87 11.93 2.71
C ALA A 212 -9.05 12.86 2.85
N ARG A 213 -10.22 12.32 3.22
CA ARG A 213 -11.45 13.10 3.45
C ARG A 213 -11.28 14.13 4.57
N ALA A 214 -10.60 13.76 5.66
CA ALA A 214 -10.32 14.69 6.75
C ALA A 214 -9.40 15.86 6.34
N ALA A 215 -8.61 15.69 5.28
CA ALA A 215 -7.78 16.73 4.67
C ALA A 215 -8.49 17.46 3.50
N GLY A 216 -9.77 17.18 3.24
CA GLY A 216 -10.53 17.77 2.14
C GLY A 216 -10.21 17.20 0.75
N ILE A 217 -9.42 16.13 0.67
CA ILE A 217 -9.04 15.45 -0.58
C ILE A 217 -10.14 14.45 -0.97
N THR A 218 -10.46 14.35 -2.26
CA THR A 218 -11.38 13.34 -2.76
C THR A 218 -10.75 11.94 -2.69
N PRO A 219 -11.29 11.02 -1.88
CA PRO A 219 -10.74 9.69 -1.75
C PRO A 219 -11.25 8.73 -2.81
N VAL A 220 -10.40 7.81 -3.23
CA VAL A 220 -10.70 6.64 -4.05
C VAL A 220 -10.26 5.39 -3.32
N LEU A 221 -11.18 4.52 -2.99
CA LEU A 221 -10.88 3.19 -2.44
C LEU A 221 -10.54 2.25 -3.60
N LEU A 222 -9.32 1.72 -3.61
CA LEU A 222 -8.89 0.72 -4.58
C LEU A 222 -9.04 -0.69 -3.98
N ASP A 223 -10.21 -1.28 -4.15
CA ASP A 223 -10.55 -2.60 -3.58
C ASP A 223 -10.17 -3.77 -4.50
N ARG A 224 -8.87 -3.94 -4.73
CA ARG A 224 -8.31 -5.04 -5.54
C ARG A 224 -8.68 -6.42 -5.02
N ARG A 225 -8.83 -6.51 -3.71
CA ARG A 225 -9.03 -7.78 -3.00
C ARG A 225 -10.50 -8.08 -2.70
N LYS A 226 -11.42 -7.18 -3.11
CA LYS A 226 -12.87 -7.29 -2.85
C LYS A 226 -13.19 -7.52 -1.37
N LEU A 227 -12.57 -6.70 -0.51
CA LEU A 227 -12.71 -6.80 0.94
C LEU A 227 -13.93 -6.06 1.48
N TYR A 228 -14.51 -5.18 0.68
CA TYR A 228 -15.59 -4.30 1.09
C TYR A 228 -16.89 -4.61 0.35
N ASP A 229 -18.01 -4.39 1.02
CA ASP A 229 -19.32 -4.40 0.38
C ASP A 229 -19.58 -3.03 -0.26
N PRO A 230 -19.65 -2.92 -1.60
CA PRO A 230 -19.85 -1.64 -2.28
C PRO A 230 -21.12 -0.90 -1.86
N ALA A 231 -22.14 -1.64 -1.38
CA ALA A 231 -23.40 -1.04 -0.92
C ALA A 231 -23.27 -0.25 0.40
N GLN A 232 -22.17 -0.46 1.13
CA GLN A 232 -21.89 0.20 2.41
C GLN A 232 -20.86 1.32 2.28
N LEU A 233 -20.36 1.58 1.06
CA LEU A 233 -19.34 2.58 0.83
C LEU A 233 -19.94 3.91 0.35
N ASP A 234 -19.37 4.99 0.85
CA ASP A 234 -19.76 6.37 0.56
C ASP A 234 -18.65 7.15 -0.19
N CYS A 235 -17.72 6.44 -0.84
CA CYS A 235 -16.62 6.97 -1.61
C CYS A 235 -16.56 6.37 -3.02
N LEU A 236 -15.72 6.92 -3.89
CA LEU A 236 -15.38 6.30 -5.17
C LEU A 236 -14.68 4.96 -4.92
N VAL A 237 -15.09 3.92 -5.66
CA VAL A 237 -14.50 2.58 -5.55
C VAL A 237 -13.99 2.14 -6.90
N ALA A 238 -12.69 1.86 -6.96
CA ALA A 238 -12.01 1.26 -8.10
C ALA A 238 -11.61 -0.18 -7.78
N THR A 239 -11.50 -1.02 -8.79
CA THR A 239 -10.95 -2.38 -8.67
C THR A 239 -9.57 -2.49 -9.33
N THR A 240 -9.30 -1.58 -10.25
CA THR A 240 -8.02 -1.43 -10.96
C THR A 240 -7.69 0.06 -11.12
N LEU A 241 -6.43 0.38 -11.37
CA LEU A 241 -6.04 1.76 -11.70
C LEU A 241 -6.56 2.21 -13.08
N TYR A 242 -6.99 1.29 -13.92
CA TYR A 242 -7.64 1.66 -15.19
C TYR A 242 -8.98 2.37 -14.96
N ASP A 243 -9.69 2.08 -13.86
CA ASP A 243 -10.93 2.78 -13.50
C ASP A 243 -10.66 4.27 -13.27
N LEU A 244 -9.48 4.61 -12.70
CA LEU A 244 -9.04 6.00 -12.55
C LEU A 244 -8.85 6.70 -13.92
N LEU A 245 -8.21 6.03 -14.90
CA LEU A 245 -8.03 6.59 -16.23
C LEU A 245 -9.37 6.88 -16.89
N ASP A 246 -10.33 5.94 -16.78
CA ASP A 246 -11.67 6.12 -17.34
C ASP A 246 -12.39 7.33 -16.73
N TRP A 247 -12.34 7.48 -15.40
CA TRP A 247 -12.97 8.64 -14.74
C TRP A 247 -12.31 9.94 -15.13
N LEU A 248 -10.99 9.94 -15.30
CA LEU A 248 -10.23 11.12 -15.76
C LEU A 248 -10.36 11.35 -17.27
N ARG A 249 -10.99 10.44 -18.01
CA ARG A 249 -11.09 10.44 -19.47
C ARG A 249 -9.73 10.43 -20.16
N ILE A 250 -8.79 9.71 -19.57
CA ILE A 250 -7.47 9.45 -20.16
C ILE A 250 -7.53 8.12 -20.88
N PRO A 251 -7.08 8.03 -22.15
CA PRO A 251 -7.08 6.78 -22.89
C PRO A 251 -6.30 5.69 -22.14
N ARG A 252 -6.88 4.49 -22.05
CA ARG A 252 -6.14 3.35 -21.53
C ARG A 252 -5.01 2.99 -22.51
N PRO A 253 -3.81 2.70 -22.02
CA PRO A 253 -2.74 2.20 -22.89
C PRO A 253 -3.17 0.85 -23.51
N PRO A 254 -2.72 0.54 -24.73
CA PRO A 254 -2.97 -0.76 -25.32
C PRO A 254 -2.46 -1.85 -24.36
N VAL A 255 -3.27 -2.89 -24.19
CA VAL A 255 -2.85 -4.07 -23.40
C VAL A 255 -1.65 -4.65 -24.15
N ALA A 256 -0.45 -4.49 -23.58
CA ALA A 256 0.72 -5.16 -24.13
C ALA A 256 0.40 -6.66 -24.13
N GLU A 257 0.46 -7.30 -25.31
CA GLU A 257 0.40 -8.75 -25.40
C GLU A 257 1.41 -9.27 -24.39
N GLN A 258 0.89 -9.98 -23.38
CA GLN A 258 1.73 -10.63 -22.39
C GLN A 258 2.64 -11.56 -23.19
N ALA A 259 3.91 -11.20 -23.28
CA ALA A 259 4.90 -12.12 -23.77
C ALA A 259 4.83 -13.34 -22.87
N THR A 260 4.26 -14.40 -23.35
CA THR A 260 4.24 -15.71 -22.73
C THR A 260 5.70 -16.12 -22.53
N PRO A 261 6.09 -16.58 -21.34
CA PRO A 261 7.47 -16.96 -21.03
C PRO A 261 7.95 -18.14 -21.89
#